data_7db01ffac2c25561d4e9d4b8f2c996ea
#
_entry.id   7db01ffac2c25561d4e9d4b8f2c996ea
#
_cell.length_a   1.000
_cell.length_b   1.000
_cell.length_c   1.000
_cell.angle_alpha   90.00
_cell.angle_beta   90.00
_cell.angle_gamma   90.00
#
_symmetry.space_group_name_H-M   'P 1'
#
loop_
_entity.id
_entity.type
_entity.pdbx_description
1 polymer ?
#
loop_
_entity_poly.entity_id
_entity_poly.type
_entity_poly.pdbx_seq_one_letter_code
_entity_poly.pdbx_strand_id
1 'polypeptide(L)'
;MCIRDSTAIHLRKDSLGDEKAPKIHELYVDVGATSAAEVAKLGLRVGIPAVYADSAQEFGKERLVGRALDNRLGGFIIAQVLARLAKRRKKLRSTVIAVNAVQEEIGGHGARMAAYRLNPDVAIVLDVTHATDTPGIDHAVHGDIKLGAGPTITHGTCNHPRVIKRLLKVAADAKIPIQHESSSRYSGTDTDVIFNVREGIPSALVSFPLRYMHSVVEMADLRDVEKTIVLLTAFVESVTEGDDFKVKLA
;
A
#
# COMPACT_ATOMS: atom_id res chain seq x y z
N MET A 1 -0.51 23.65 -14.33
CA MET A 1 0.44 22.75 -15.05
C MET A 1 -0.39 21.67 -15.71
N CYS A 2 -0.33 21.54 -17.02
CA CYS A 2 -1.02 20.46 -17.74
C CYS A 2 -0.01 19.36 -18.07
N ILE A 3 -0.30 18.14 -17.63
CA ILE A 3 0.42 16.95 -18.11
C ILE A 3 -0.32 16.47 -19.36
N ARG A 4 0.37 16.38 -20.46
CA ARG A 4 -0.20 15.87 -21.70
C ARG A 4 0.56 14.63 -22.15
N ASP A 5 -0.20 13.68 -22.63
CA ASP A 5 0.30 12.40 -23.12
C ASP A 5 0.18 12.28 -24.65
N SER A 6 -0.54 13.19 -25.29
CA SER A 6 -0.79 13.07 -26.73
C SER A 6 -1.29 14.36 -27.36
N THR A 7 -1.17 14.43 -28.69
CA THR A 7 -1.78 15.45 -29.53
C THR A 7 -3.32 15.37 -29.42
N ALA A 8 -4.00 16.51 -29.56
CA ALA A 8 -5.45 16.55 -29.59
C ALA A 8 -6.01 15.56 -30.63
N ILE A 9 -7.08 14.85 -30.26
CA ILE A 9 -7.64 13.73 -31.03
C ILE A 9 -7.91 14.10 -32.51
N HIS A 10 -8.36 15.32 -32.77
CA HIS A 10 -8.64 15.84 -34.11
C HIS A 10 -7.38 16.11 -34.96
N LEU A 11 -6.22 16.16 -34.32
CA LEU A 11 -4.94 16.42 -34.99
C LEU A 11 -4.05 15.17 -35.09
N ARG A 12 -4.55 14.03 -34.61
CA ARG A 12 -3.84 12.76 -34.73
C ARG A 12 -3.92 12.22 -36.16
N LYS A 13 -2.82 11.63 -36.61
CA LYS A 13 -2.74 10.98 -37.94
C LYS A 13 -3.28 9.54 -37.90
N ASP A 14 -3.38 8.94 -36.72
CA ASP A 14 -3.76 7.55 -36.56
C ASP A 14 -5.27 7.40 -36.39
N SER A 15 -5.83 6.30 -36.91
CA SER A 15 -7.25 6.00 -36.81
C SER A 15 -7.66 5.70 -35.38
N LEU A 16 -8.85 6.15 -35.02
CA LEU A 16 -9.53 5.80 -33.77
C LEU A 16 -9.68 4.26 -33.66
N GLY A 17 -8.79 3.58 -33.01
CA GLY A 17 -8.80 2.11 -32.88
C GLY A 17 -7.44 1.51 -32.59
N ASP A 18 -6.37 2.22 -32.95
CA ASP A 18 -4.99 1.79 -32.71
C ASP A 18 -4.34 2.53 -31.54
N GLU A 19 -5.12 2.98 -30.56
CA GLU A 19 -4.60 3.70 -29.39
C GLU A 19 -3.71 2.77 -28.54
N LYS A 20 -2.41 2.98 -28.67
CA LYS A 20 -1.41 2.41 -27.76
C LYS A 20 -1.09 3.41 -26.65
N ALA A 21 -0.81 2.91 -25.47
CA ALA A 21 -0.28 3.76 -24.41
C ALA A 21 0.99 4.48 -24.91
N PRO A 22 1.11 5.80 -24.71
CA PRO A 22 2.27 6.56 -25.13
C PRO A 22 3.53 6.05 -24.42
N LYS A 23 4.65 6.06 -25.12
CA LYS A 23 5.94 5.74 -24.52
C LYS A 23 6.41 6.89 -23.65
N ILE A 24 7.21 6.60 -22.62
CA ILE A 24 7.70 7.62 -21.67
C ILE A 24 8.34 8.82 -22.37
N HIS A 25 9.11 8.61 -23.45
CA HIS A 25 9.77 9.69 -24.20
C HIS A 25 8.81 10.51 -25.09
N GLU A 26 7.57 10.08 -25.24
CA GLU A 26 6.52 10.80 -25.96
C GLU A 26 5.70 11.70 -25.01
N LEU A 27 5.88 11.50 -23.68
CA LEU A 27 5.21 12.30 -22.66
C LEU A 27 5.90 13.65 -22.48
N TYR A 28 5.10 14.69 -22.27
CA TYR A 28 5.61 16.01 -21.93
C TYR A 28 4.69 16.72 -20.94
N VAL A 29 5.27 17.64 -20.18
CA VAL A 29 4.54 18.50 -19.25
C VAL A 29 4.49 19.90 -19.82
N ASP A 30 3.30 20.36 -20.15
CA ASP A 30 3.08 21.72 -20.61
C ASP A 30 2.94 22.66 -19.40
N VAL A 31 3.86 23.61 -19.28
CA VAL A 31 3.89 24.64 -18.22
C VAL A 31 3.57 26.03 -18.76
N GLY A 32 3.13 26.13 -20.03
CA GLY A 32 2.83 27.40 -20.70
C GLY A 32 4.06 28.22 -21.09
N ALA A 33 5.27 27.64 -20.98
CA ALA A 33 6.51 28.32 -21.37
C ALA A 33 6.80 28.11 -22.86
N THR A 34 7.38 29.13 -23.52
CA THR A 34 7.74 29.11 -24.94
C THR A 34 9.24 28.92 -25.16
N SER A 35 10.04 28.94 -24.09
CA SER A 35 11.50 28.79 -24.18
C SER A 35 12.09 28.12 -22.94
N ALA A 36 13.28 27.52 -23.10
CA ALA A 36 14.04 26.95 -21.98
C ALA A 36 14.37 27.99 -20.89
N ALA A 37 14.57 29.25 -21.27
CA ALA A 37 14.82 30.34 -20.33
C ALA A 37 13.60 30.63 -19.43
N GLU A 38 12.40 30.55 -19.99
CA GLU A 38 11.14 30.67 -19.24
C GLU A 38 10.93 29.49 -18.30
N VAL A 39 11.21 28.26 -18.74
CA VAL A 39 11.16 27.06 -17.89
C VAL A 39 12.11 27.22 -16.71
N ALA A 40 13.35 27.69 -16.95
CA ALA A 40 14.31 27.94 -15.88
C ALA A 40 13.86 29.02 -14.90
N LYS A 41 13.22 30.10 -15.37
CA LYS A 41 12.64 31.16 -14.52
C LYS A 41 11.53 30.64 -13.60
N LEU A 42 10.79 29.58 -14.03
CA LEU A 42 9.80 28.90 -13.19
C LEU A 42 10.45 27.97 -12.13
N GLY A 43 11.79 27.90 -12.09
CA GLY A 43 12.53 27.01 -11.19
C GLY A 43 12.50 25.54 -11.59
N LEU A 44 12.04 25.24 -12.79
CA LEU A 44 11.93 23.87 -13.31
C LEU A 44 13.26 23.41 -13.92
N ARG A 45 13.62 22.17 -13.65
CA ARG A 45 14.87 21.56 -14.15
C ARG A 45 14.71 20.06 -14.30
N VAL A 46 15.63 19.42 -15.00
CA VAL A 46 15.71 17.97 -15.10
C VAL A 46 15.76 17.33 -13.71
N GLY A 47 14.97 16.27 -13.50
CA GLY A 47 14.88 15.54 -12.24
C GLY A 47 13.82 16.06 -11.26
N ILE A 48 13.06 17.10 -11.60
CA ILE A 48 11.92 17.52 -10.78
C ILE A 48 10.74 16.57 -11.04
N PRO A 49 10.15 15.99 -9.98
CA PRO A 49 8.96 15.16 -10.14
C PRO A 49 7.76 16.00 -10.56
N ALA A 50 6.91 15.43 -11.40
CA ALA A 50 5.63 16.01 -11.79
C ALA A 50 4.50 15.03 -11.44
N VAL A 51 3.43 15.56 -10.86
CA VAL A 51 2.24 14.78 -10.50
C VAL A 51 0.98 15.52 -10.94
N TYR A 52 -0.10 14.79 -11.11
CA TYR A 52 -1.41 15.41 -11.36
C TYR A 52 -1.85 16.26 -10.18
N ALA A 53 -2.40 17.43 -10.46
CA ALA A 53 -2.96 18.34 -9.46
C ALA A 53 -4.39 17.89 -9.12
N ASP A 54 -4.50 16.89 -8.29
CA ASP A 54 -5.75 16.36 -7.75
C ASP A 54 -5.73 16.35 -6.22
N SER A 55 -6.90 16.23 -5.63
CA SER A 55 -7.10 16.07 -4.19
C SER A 55 -7.93 14.83 -3.92
N ALA A 56 -7.78 14.26 -2.74
CA ALA A 56 -8.66 13.20 -2.28
C ALA A 56 -10.07 13.77 -2.06
N GLN A 57 -11.09 13.04 -2.51
CA GLN A 57 -12.50 13.43 -2.45
C GLN A 57 -13.32 12.33 -1.80
N GLU A 58 -14.22 12.71 -0.93
CA GLU A 58 -15.23 11.78 -0.41
C GLU A 58 -16.23 11.43 -1.52
N PHE A 59 -16.51 10.13 -1.65
CA PHE A 59 -17.45 9.60 -2.63
C PHE A 59 -18.52 8.76 -1.93
N GLY A 60 -19.73 9.27 -1.91
CA GLY A 60 -20.79 8.68 -1.11
C GLY A 60 -20.54 8.85 0.39
N LYS A 61 -20.86 7.83 1.18
CA LYS A 61 -20.76 7.92 2.65
C LYS A 61 -19.43 7.39 3.21
N GLU A 62 -18.85 6.41 2.54
CA GLU A 62 -17.77 5.60 3.13
C GLU A 62 -16.55 5.46 2.22
N ARG A 63 -16.53 6.14 1.08
CA ARG A 63 -15.46 5.97 0.11
C ARG A 63 -14.63 7.22 -0.06
N LEU A 64 -13.36 7.01 -0.29
CA LEU A 64 -12.39 8.03 -0.63
C LEU A 64 -11.86 7.74 -2.03
N VAL A 65 -11.82 8.77 -2.88
CA VAL A 65 -11.24 8.69 -4.23
C VAL A 65 -10.10 9.69 -4.31
N GLY A 66 -8.99 9.29 -4.90
CA GLY A 66 -7.86 10.18 -5.11
C GLY A 66 -6.66 9.44 -5.68
N ARG A 67 -5.63 10.19 -5.98
CA ARG A 67 -4.35 9.66 -6.44
C ARG A 67 -3.48 9.25 -5.24
N ALA A 68 -2.69 8.21 -5.44
CA ALA A 68 -1.69 7.74 -4.48
C ALA A 68 -2.30 7.45 -3.08
N LEU A 69 -3.52 6.88 -3.05
CA LEU A 69 -4.04 6.22 -1.86
C LEU A 69 -3.17 5.00 -1.55
N ASP A 70 -2.59 4.43 -2.58
CA ASP A 70 -1.43 3.57 -2.60
C ASP A 70 -0.13 4.41 -2.50
N ASN A 71 0.62 4.41 -1.35
CA ASN A 71 0.15 3.88 -0.10
C ASN A 71 0.12 4.97 0.99
N ARG A 72 -0.45 6.15 0.67
CA ARG A 72 -0.65 7.23 1.67
C ARG A 72 -1.64 6.84 2.77
N LEU A 73 -2.61 5.99 2.45
CA LEU A 73 -3.54 5.47 3.46
C LEU A 73 -2.84 4.56 4.46
N GLY A 74 -1.87 3.75 4.03
CA GLY A 74 -1.01 2.98 4.93
C GLY A 74 -0.27 3.87 5.91
N GLY A 75 0.32 4.98 5.43
CA GLY A 75 0.94 5.99 6.29
C GLY A 75 -0.04 6.57 7.32
N PHE A 76 -1.28 6.86 6.92
CA PHE A 76 -2.34 7.29 7.83
C PHE A 76 -2.69 6.22 8.86
N ILE A 77 -2.85 4.96 8.42
CA ILE A 77 -3.21 3.84 9.30
C ILE A 77 -2.16 3.64 10.39
N ILE A 78 -0.87 3.58 10.05
CA ILE A 78 0.20 3.39 11.04
C ILE A 78 0.25 4.54 12.06
N ALA A 79 0.02 5.78 11.62
CA ALA A 79 -0.08 6.93 12.52
C ALA A 79 -1.27 6.81 13.48
N GLN A 80 -2.43 6.37 12.99
CA GLN A 80 -3.62 6.14 13.82
C GLN A 80 -3.43 4.99 14.81
N VAL A 81 -2.76 3.91 14.41
CA VAL A 81 -2.39 2.81 15.32
C VAL A 81 -1.55 3.34 16.48
N LEU A 82 -0.48 4.09 16.20
CA LEU A 82 0.35 4.70 17.25
C LEU A 82 -0.46 5.63 18.15
N ALA A 83 -1.31 6.48 17.58
CA ALA A 83 -2.15 7.40 18.33
C ALA A 83 -3.13 6.67 19.26
N ARG A 84 -3.68 5.54 18.82
CA ARG A 84 -4.57 4.70 19.64
C ARG A 84 -3.82 4.01 20.76
N LEU A 85 -2.66 3.43 20.46
CA LEU A 85 -1.81 2.79 21.46
C LEU A 85 -1.34 3.78 22.53
N ALA A 86 -0.96 5.00 22.14
CA ALA A 86 -0.54 6.05 23.07
C ALA A 86 -1.66 6.49 24.03
N LYS A 87 -2.93 6.46 23.60
CA LYS A 87 -4.09 6.80 24.44
C LYS A 87 -4.50 5.68 25.39
N ARG A 88 -4.00 4.46 25.20
CA ARG A 88 -4.36 3.32 26.03
C ARG A 88 -3.63 3.35 27.37
N ARG A 89 -4.37 3.07 28.47
CA ARG A 89 -3.77 2.95 29.82
C ARG A 89 -2.98 1.66 30.01
N LYS A 90 -3.19 0.66 29.15
CA LYS A 90 -2.51 -0.63 29.24
C LYS A 90 -1.06 -0.47 28.78
N LYS A 91 -0.11 -0.89 29.63
CA LYS A 91 1.30 -0.91 29.28
C LYS A 91 1.54 -1.97 28.20
N LEU A 92 2.13 -1.55 27.07
CA LEU A 92 2.57 -2.46 26.03
C LEU A 92 3.72 -3.34 26.55
N ARG A 93 3.78 -4.56 26.06
CA ARG A 93 4.83 -5.54 26.38
C ARG A 93 5.93 -5.57 25.32
N SER A 94 5.80 -4.79 24.28
CA SER A 94 6.74 -4.69 23.17
C SER A 94 7.00 -3.25 22.80
N THR A 95 8.16 -2.98 22.22
CA THR A 95 8.44 -1.71 21.54
C THR A 95 7.77 -1.72 20.17
N VAL A 96 7.04 -0.66 19.85
CA VAL A 96 6.36 -0.48 18.57
C VAL A 96 7.06 0.60 17.78
N ILE A 97 7.47 0.27 16.57
CA ILE A 97 8.14 1.20 15.65
C ILE A 97 7.30 1.27 14.38
N ALA A 98 6.77 2.44 14.08
CA ALA A 98 6.14 2.71 12.79
C ALA A 98 7.18 3.22 11.81
N VAL A 99 7.21 2.62 10.62
CA VAL A 99 8.12 3.00 9.54
C VAL A 99 7.27 3.37 8.34
N ASN A 100 7.44 4.58 7.84
CA ASN A 100 6.91 4.97 6.53
C ASN A 100 8.09 4.89 5.54
N ALA A 101 8.16 3.78 4.84
CA ALA A 101 9.28 3.49 3.95
C ALA A 101 9.18 4.30 2.65
N VAL A 102 10.31 4.48 2.00
CA VAL A 102 10.40 5.11 0.68
C VAL A 102 10.81 4.08 -0.36
N GLN A 103 10.49 4.37 -1.63
CA GLN A 103 10.92 3.55 -2.78
C GLN A 103 10.36 2.11 -2.74
N GLU A 104 9.13 1.94 -2.26
CA GLU A 104 8.41 0.68 -2.35
C GLU A 104 8.23 0.29 -3.82
N GLU A 105 7.62 1.17 -4.62
CA GLU A 105 7.24 1.03 -6.04
C GLU A 105 8.40 0.69 -7.01
N ILE A 106 9.62 0.83 -6.55
CA ILE A 106 10.83 0.57 -7.34
C ILE A 106 11.78 -0.43 -6.70
N GLY A 107 11.28 -1.25 -5.75
CA GLY A 107 12.00 -2.39 -5.19
C GLY A 107 12.19 -2.40 -3.68
N GLY A 108 11.37 -1.69 -2.89
CA GLY A 108 11.32 -1.81 -1.43
C GLY A 108 12.61 -1.35 -0.72
N HIS A 109 13.37 -0.44 -1.32
CA HIS A 109 14.71 -0.10 -0.83
C HIS A 109 14.70 0.48 0.56
N GLY A 110 13.76 1.39 0.86
CA GLY A 110 13.65 2.01 2.17
C GLY A 110 13.29 1.01 3.26
N ALA A 111 12.33 0.13 2.99
CA ALA A 111 11.90 -0.92 3.92
C ALA A 111 13.03 -1.89 4.24
N ARG A 112 13.78 -2.32 3.22
CA ARG A 112 14.95 -3.21 3.41
C ARG A 112 16.01 -2.58 4.31
N MET A 113 16.35 -1.30 4.08
CA MET A 113 17.34 -0.60 4.88
C MET A 113 16.85 -0.36 6.33
N ALA A 114 15.58 -0.01 6.49
CA ALA A 114 14.98 0.16 7.81
C ALA A 114 14.96 -1.17 8.58
N ALA A 115 14.52 -2.25 7.96
CA ALA A 115 14.50 -3.58 8.55
C ALA A 115 15.90 -4.07 8.96
N TYR A 116 16.91 -3.82 8.12
CA TYR A 116 18.30 -4.16 8.45
C TYR A 116 18.80 -3.40 9.68
N ARG A 117 18.51 -2.10 9.76
CA ARG A 117 18.97 -1.25 10.88
C ARG A 117 18.23 -1.54 12.17
N LEU A 118 16.91 -1.69 12.10
CA LEU A 118 16.05 -1.87 13.27
C LEU A 118 16.08 -3.30 13.82
N ASN A 119 16.28 -4.30 12.92
CA ASN A 119 16.28 -5.72 13.25
C ASN A 119 15.10 -6.14 14.15
N PRO A 120 13.86 -5.92 13.75
CA PRO A 120 12.72 -6.20 14.60
C PRO A 120 12.50 -7.70 14.78
N ASP A 121 11.87 -8.10 15.90
CA ASP A 121 11.49 -9.48 16.17
C ASP A 121 10.33 -9.95 15.30
N VAL A 122 9.49 -9.02 14.84
CA VAL A 122 8.37 -9.25 13.94
C VAL A 122 8.08 -7.98 13.13
N ALA A 123 7.71 -8.14 11.87
CA ALA A 123 7.28 -7.05 11.00
C ALA A 123 5.86 -7.30 10.47
N ILE A 124 5.00 -6.31 10.59
CA ILE A 124 3.72 -6.28 9.87
C ILE A 124 3.85 -5.24 8.78
N VAL A 125 3.77 -5.68 7.55
CA VAL A 125 3.75 -4.81 6.38
C VAL A 125 2.31 -4.45 6.07
N LEU A 126 2.08 -3.20 5.77
CA LEU A 126 0.78 -2.68 5.45
C LEU A 126 0.81 -2.11 4.03
N ASP A 127 -0.01 -2.67 3.18
CA ASP A 127 -0.10 -2.26 1.79
C ASP A 127 -1.54 -2.28 1.29
N VAL A 128 -1.74 -2.02 0.01
CA VAL A 128 -3.01 -2.17 -0.67
C VAL A 128 -3.11 -3.52 -1.37
N THR A 129 -4.31 -3.93 -1.74
CA THR A 129 -4.54 -5.05 -2.65
C THR A 129 -5.63 -4.72 -3.65
N HIS A 130 -5.64 -5.40 -4.79
CA HIS A 130 -6.64 -5.19 -5.82
C HIS A 130 -8.04 -5.60 -5.35
N ALA A 131 -8.96 -4.65 -5.26
CA ALA A 131 -10.38 -5.00 -5.16
C ALA A 131 -10.86 -5.55 -6.51
N THR A 132 -11.51 -6.71 -6.48
CA THR A 132 -11.96 -7.43 -7.67
C THR A 132 -13.46 -7.31 -7.90
N ASP A 133 -14.14 -6.46 -7.17
CA ASP A 133 -15.59 -6.26 -7.18
C ASP A 133 -16.05 -5.23 -8.24
N THR A 134 -15.24 -5.02 -9.28
CA THR A 134 -15.59 -4.20 -10.46
C THR A 134 -15.97 -5.09 -11.64
N PRO A 135 -16.84 -4.60 -12.57
CA PRO A 135 -17.19 -5.35 -13.77
C PRO A 135 -15.96 -5.75 -14.61
N GLY A 136 -16.00 -6.96 -15.17
CA GLY A 136 -14.96 -7.45 -16.08
C GLY A 136 -13.77 -8.13 -15.40
N ILE A 137 -13.75 -8.26 -14.08
CA ILE A 137 -12.72 -9.01 -13.35
C ILE A 137 -13.11 -10.49 -13.28
N ASP A 138 -12.19 -11.36 -13.66
CA ASP A 138 -12.37 -12.81 -13.53
C ASP A 138 -11.92 -13.25 -12.12
N HIS A 139 -12.89 -13.57 -11.26
CA HIS A 139 -12.65 -14.02 -9.89
C HIS A 139 -11.95 -15.37 -9.80
N ALA A 140 -12.03 -16.22 -10.83
CA ALA A 140 -11.29 -17.47 -10.85
C ALA A 140 -9.76 -17.25 -11.00
N VAL A 141 -9.38 -16.12 -11.58
CA VAL A 141 -7.97 -15.72 -11.77
C VAL A 141 -7.47 -14.85 -10.62
N HIS A 142 -8.28 -13.87 -10.21
CA HIS A 142 -7.85 -12.77 -9.33
C HIS A 142 -8.40 -12.86 -7.89
N GLY A 143 -9.20 -13.87 -7.57
CA GLY A 143 -9.86 -13.97 -6.27
C GLY A 143 -11.08 -13.06 -6.15
N ASP A 144 -11.73 -13.10 -4.98
CA ASP A 144 -12.96 -12.33 -4.69
C ASP A 144 -12.72 -11.40 -3.51
N ILE A 145 -12.08 -10.25 -3.76
CA ILE A 145 -11.75 -9.22 -2.79
C ILE A 145 -12.64 -8.00 -3.01
N LYS A 146 -13.34 -7.57 -1.97
CA LYS A 146 -14.38 -6.54 -2.04
C LYS A 146 -14.07 -5.33 -1.17
N LEU A 147 -14.38 -4.14 -1.68
CA LEU A 147 -14.40 -2.93 -0.85
C LEU A 147 -15.45 -3.04 0.27
N GLY A 148 -15.10 -2.62 1.46
CA GLY A 148 -15.98 -2.60 2.64
C GLY A 148 -16.10 -3.93 3.36
N ALA A 149 -15.50 -5.01 2.85
CA ALA A 149 -15.57 -6.34 3.45
C ALA A 149 -14.49 -6.60 4.52
N GLY A 150 -13.57 -5.68 4.71
CA GLY A 150 -12.48 -5.76 5.69
C GLY A 150 -11.11 -5.87 5.04
N PRO A 151 -10.03 -5.75 5.84
CA PRO A 151 -8.67 -5.96 5.36
C PRO A 151 -8.45 -7.39 4.88
N THR A 152 -7.42 -7.58 4.05
CA THR A 152 -6.94 -8.90 3.67
C THR A 152 -5.78 -9.33 4.56
N ILE A 153 -5.63 -10.62 4.74
CA ILE A 153 -4.44 -11.26 5.27
C ILE A 153 -3.89 -12.17 4.18
N THR A 154 -2.65 -11.90 3.77
CA THR A 154 -2.02 -12.63 2.67
C THR A 154 -1.34 -13.89 3.20
N HIS A 155 -1.60 -15.03 2.54
CA HIS A 155 -0.93 -16.30 2.77
C HIS A 155 0.13 -16.54 1.71
N GLY A 156 1.19 -17.23 2.07
CA GLY A 156 2.25 -17.59 1.14
C GLY A 156 3.65 -17.27 1.62
N THR A 157 4.62 -17.38 0.75
CA THR A 157 6.05 -17.53 1.02
C THR A 157 6.67 -16.50 1.97
N CYS A 158 6.44 -15.22 1.76
CA CYS A 158 7.01 -14.15 2.60
C CYS A 158 6.25 -13.95 3.94
N ASN A 159 5.10 -14.62 4.09
CA ASN A 159 4.22 -14.45 5.24
C ASN A 159 4.45 -15.58 6.27
N HIS A 160 4.95 -15.22 7.44
CA HIS A 160 5.34 -16.17 8.46
C HIS A 160 4.11 -16.83 9.12
N PRO A 161 3.99 -18.18 9.14
CA PRO A 161 2.78 -18.88 9.61
C PRO A 161 2.36 -18.54 11.05
N ARG A 162 3.32 -18.32 11.95
CA ARG A 162 3.02 -17.95 13.35
C ARG A 162 2.44 -16.55 13.44
N VAL A 163 2.92 -15.61 12.64
CA VAL A 163 2.42 -14.24 12.59
C VAL A 163 1.02 -14.23 12.00
N ILE A 164 0.80 -14.93 10.87
CA ILE A 164 -0.53 -15.10 10.28
C ILE A 164 -1.52 -15.72 11.27
N LYS A 165 -1.14 -16.80 11.95
CA LYS A 165 -2.00 -17.44 12.97
C LYS A 165 -2.39 -16.45 14.08
N ARG A 166 -1.47 -15.60 14.51
CA ARG A 166 -1.76 -14.57 15.52
C ARG A 166 -2.72 -13.51 14.98
N LEU A 167 -2.51 -13.01 13.75
CA LEU A 167 -3.41 -12.05 13.10
C LEU A 167 -4.83 -12.60 12.97
N LEU A 168 -4.97 -13.85 12.50
CA LEU A 168 -6.26 -14.52 12.37
C LEU A 168 -6.96 -14.68 13.71
N LYS A 169 -6.22 -15.08 14.75
CA LYS A 169 -6.78 -15.19 16.09
C LYS A 169 -7.28 -13.84 16.61
N VAL A 170 -6.48 -12.80 16.46
CA VAL A 170 -6.83 -11.44 16.90
C VAL A 170 -8.05 -10.92 16.15
N ALA A 171 -8.12 -11.16 14.84
CA ALA A 171 -9.28 -10.77 14.04
C ALA A 171 -10.56 -11.47 14.53
N ALA A 172 -10.49 -12.78 14.81
CA ALA A 172 -11.63 -13.55 15.31
C ALA A 172 -12.07 -13.07 16.70
N ASP A 173 -11.12 -12.90 17.63
CA ASP A 173 -11.39 -12.44 19.00
C ASP A 173 -12.04 -11.05 19.02
N ALA A 174 -11.59 -10.15 18.13
CA ALA A 174 -12.11 -8.79 17.97
C ALA A 174 -13.31 -8.68 17.03
N LYS A 175 -13.77 -9.79 16.45
CA LYS A 175 -14.87 -9.86 15.50
C LYS A 175 -14.67 -8.94 14.28
N ILE A 176 -13.43 -8.84 13.82
CA ILE A 176 -13.08 -8.05 12.63
C ILE A 176 -13.25 -8.95 11.41
N PRO A 177 -14.12 -8.61 10.45
CA PRO A 177 -14.20 -9.34 9.20
C PRO A 177 -12.90 -9.14 8.42
N ILE A 178 -12.36 -10.22 7.89
CA ILE A 178 -11.16 -10.22 7.08
C ILE A 178 -11.41 -10.99 5.79
N GLN A 179 -10.63 -10.69 4.78
CA GLN A 179 -10.59 -11.41 3.52
C GLN A 179 -9.24 -12.13 3.40
N HIS A 180 -9.18 -13.17 2.60
CA HIS A 180 -7.98 -13.97 2.41
C HIS A 180 -7.50 -13.88 0.98
N GLU A 181 -6.21 -13.69 0.82
CA GLU A 181 -5.53 -13.81 -0.46
C GLU A 181 -4.26 -14.64 -0.31
N SER A 182 -3.66 -15.03 -1.40
CA SER A 182 -2.42 -15.80 -1.38
C SER A 182 -1.46 -15.33 -2.45
N SER A 183 -0.17 -15.35 -2.12
CA SER A 183 0.91 -15.14 -3.05
C SER A 183 1.80 -16.39 -3.10
N SER A 184 2.16 -16.83 -4.30
CA SER A 184 2.95 -18.05 -4.45
C SER A 184 4.45 -17.80 -4.37
N ARG A 185 4.93 -16.67 -4.89
CA ARG A 185 6.36 -16.36 -5.01
C ARG A 185 6.70 -14.96 -4.50
N TYR A 186 5.97 -13.98 -4.94
CA TYR A 186 6.13 -12.57 -4.56
C TYR A 186 4.79 -12.00 -4.15
N SER A 187 4.80 -11.14 -3.15
CA SER A 187 3.61 -10.37 -2.75
C SER A 187 3.50 -9.07 -3.55
N GLY A 188 4.61 -8.60 -4.14
CA GLY A 188 4.70 -7.30 -4.78
C GLY A 188 4.71 -6.14 -3.80
N THR A 189 5.15 -6.36 -2.56
CA THR A 189 5.15 -5.37 -1.48
C THR A 189 6.46 -5.36 -0.71
N ASP A 190 6.65 -4.43 0.19
CA ASP A 190 7.80 -4.36 1.09
C ASP A 190 8.05 -5.67 1.89
N THR A 191 7.04 -6.55 2.02
CA THR A 191 7.21 -7.84 2.69
C THR A 191 8.29 -8.69 2.01
N ASP A 192 8.37 -8.64 0.67
CA ASP A 192 9.32 -9.44 -0.12
C ASP A 192 10.78 -9.09 0.16
N VAL A 193 11.05 -7.89 0.63
CA VAL A 193 12.41 -7.44 0.95
C VAL A 193 12.71 -7.46 2.44
N ILE A 194 11.68 -7.47 3.32
CA ILE A 194 11.87 -7.49 4.77
C ILE A 194 12.13 -8.91 5.27
N PHE A 195 11.34 -9.90 4.82
CA PHE A 195 11.36 -11.24 5.41
C PHE A 195 12.73 -11.94 5.30
N ASN A 196 13.56 -11.56 4.34
CA ASN A 196 14.87 -12.17 4.09
C ASN A 196 16.05 -11.30 4.57
N VAL A 197 15.79 -10.27 5.39
CA VAL A 197 16.84 -9.43 5.97
C VAL A 197 17.54 -10.18 7.10
N ARG A 198 18.88 -10.11 7.15
CA ARG A 198 19.73 -10.76 8.16
C ARG A 198 19.46 -12.27 8.26
N GLU A 199 19.03 -12.73 9.42
CA GLU A 199 18.69 -14.14 9.70
C GLU A 199 17.23 -14.46 9.35
N GLY A 200 16.54 -13.53 8.74
CA GLY A 200 15.11 -13.59 8.46
C GLY A 200 14.28 -12.91 9.54
N ILE A 201 13.37 -12.05 9.11
CA ILE A 201 12.43 -11.34 9.99
C ILE A 201 11.05 -11.97 9.79
N PRO A 202 10.44 -12.58 10.84
CA PRO A 202 9.07 -13.05 10.77
C PRO A 202 8.13 -11.94 10.33
N SER A 203 7.59 -12.02 9.12
CA SER A 203 6.81 -10.95 8.51
C SER A 203 5.41 -11.40 8.14
N ALA A 204 4.48 -10.49 8.07
CA ALA A 204 3.16 -10.73 7.50
C ALA A 204 2.65 -9.47 6.78
N LEU A 205 1.95 -9.70 5.69
CA LEU A 205 1.27 -8.67 4.92
C LEU A 205 -0.20 -8.60 5.32
N VAL A 206 -0.62 -7.41 5.69
CA VAL A 206 -2.02 -7.02 5.88
C VAL A 206 -2.32 -5.92 4.86
N SER A 207 -3.32 -6.13 4.01
CA SER A 207 -3.66 -5.13 3.01
C SER A 207 -5.10 -4.64 3.18
N PHE A 208 -5.42 -3.52 2.58
CA PHE A 208 -6.78 -3.04 2.43
C PHE A 208 -7.13 -2.93 0.94
N PRO A 209 -8.37 -3.31 0.57
CA PRO A 209 -8.77 -3.31 -0.83
C PRO A 209 -8.75 -1.92 -1.45
N LEU A 210 -8.25 -1.82 -2.68
CA LEU A 210 -8.20 -0.60 -3.47
C LEU A 210 -8.68 -0.90 -4.90
N ARG A 211 -9.59 -0.11 -5.44
CA ARG A 211 -9.94 -0.14 -6.86
C ARG A 211 -9.06 0.81 -7.63
N TYR A 212 -8.78 0.47 -8.88
CA TYR A 212 -8.08 1.33 -9.85
C TYR A 212 -6.68 1.74 -9.38
N MET A 213 -6.00 0.83 -8.66
CA MET A 213 -4.62 1.01 -8.20
C MET A 213 -3.72 1.56 -9.32
N HIS A 214 -2.76 2.42 -8.97
CA HIS A 214 -1.85 3.09 -9.88
C HIS A 214 -2.53 4.02 -10.90
N SER A 215 -3.74 4.48 -10.59
CA SER A 215 -4.44 5.49 -11.39
C SER A 215 -4.64 6.79 -10.60
N VAL A 216 -5.14 7.82 -11.27
CA VAL A 216 -5.46 9.10 -10.61
C VAL A 216 -6.80 9.09 -9.88
N VAL A 217 -7.54 7.98 -9.97
CA VAL A 217 -8.88 7.81 -9.39
C VAL A 217 -8.97 6.55 -8.52
N GLU A 218 -7.91 6.23 -7.82
CA GLU A 218 -7.92 5.13 -6.86
C GLU A 218 -9.06 5.32 -5.86
N MET A 219 -9.68 4.21 -5.47
CA MET A 219 -10.84 4.25 -4.57
C MET A 219 -10.66 3.24 -3.44
N ALA A 220 -10.74 3.73 -2.20
CA ALA A 220 -10.75 2.95 -0.97
C ALA A 220 -12.08 3.07 -0.22
N ASP A 221 -12.37 2.11 0.64
CA ASP A 221 -13.49 2.17 1.58
C ASP A 221 -12.95 2.47 2.99
N LEU A 222 -13.42 3.54 3.60
CA LEU A 222 -12.95 4.02 4.91
C LEU A 222 -13.24 3.03 6.04
N ARG A 223 -14.22 2.13 5.86
CA ARG A 223 -14.50 1.05 6.82
C ARG A 223 -13.39 0.02 6.83
N ASP A 224 -12.76 -0.26 5.69
CA ASP A 224 -11.62 -1.18 5.64
C ASP A 224 -10.39 -0.55 6.28
N VAL A 225 -10.16 0.74 6.06
CA VAL A 225 -9.13 1.53 6.74
C VAL A 225 -9.30 1.44 8.26
N GLU A 226 -10.51 1.71 8.76
CA GLU A 226 -10.81 1.63 10.20
C GLU A 226 -10.62 0.21 10.77
N LYS A 227 -11.10 -0.82 10.08
CA LYS A 227 -10.92 -2.21 10.50
C LYS A 227 -9.45 -2.62 10.52
N THR A 228 -8.66 -2.13 9.57
CA THR A 228 -7.21 -2.35 9.53
C THR A 228 -6.53 -1.71 10.75
N ILE A 229 -6.89 -0.48 11.11
CA ILE A 229 -6.37 0.19 12.30
C ILE A 229 -6.72 -0.61 13.56
N VAL A 230 -7.96 -1.09 13.68
CA VAL A 230 -8.40 -1.90 14.83
C VAL A 230 -7.62 -3.22 14.89
N LEU A 231 -7.46 -3.91 13.76
CA LEU A 231 -6.72 -5.18 13.68
C LEU A 231 -5.27 -5.01 14.12
N LEU A 232 -4.57 -4.02 13.57
CA LEU A 232 -3.17 -3.78 13.90
C LEU A 232 -2.98 -3.34 15.35
N THR A 233 -3.87 -2.50 15.87
CA THR A 233 -3.86 -2.11 17.28
C THR A 233 -4.03 -3.33 18.20
N ALA A 234 -5.00 -4.19 17.90
CA ALA A 234 -5.26 -5.40 18.68
C ALA A 234 -4.12 -6.43 18.53
N PHE A 235 -3.50 -6.53 17.37
CA PHE A 235 -2.31 -7.37 17.17
C PHE A 235 -1.18 -6.93 18.10
N VAL A 236 -0.83 -5.65 18.11
CA VAL A 236 0.22 -5.10 18.98
C VAL A 236 -0.10 -5.38 20.46
N GLU A 237 -1.34 -5.17 20.90
CA GLU A 237 -1.75 -5.43 22.26
C GLU A 237 -1.73 -6.93 22.65
N SER A 238 -1.79 -7.81 21.66
CA SER A 238 -1.73 -9.26 21.86
C SER A 238 -0.31 -9.81 22.03
N VAL A 239 0.71 -9.02 21.68
CA VAL A 239 2.11 -9.44 21.80
C VAL A 239 2.55 -9.40 23.25
N THR A 240 3.19 -10.47 23.72
CA THR A 240 3.68 -10.64 25.09
C THR A 240 5.18 -10.87 25.11
N GLU A 241 5.81 -10.72 26.29
CA GLU A 241 7.26 -10.93 26.46
C GLU A 241 7.73 -12.35 26.13
N GLY A 242 6.84 -13.34 26.20
CA GLY A 242 7.13 -14.73 25.86
C GLY A 242 6.91 -15.10 24.39
N ASP A 243 6.45 -14.16 23.58
CA ASP A 243 6.20 -14.44 22.17
C ASP A 243 7.51 -14.48 21.39
N ASP A 244 7.74 -15.62 20.77
CA ASP A 244 8.85 -15.82 19.83
C ASP A 244 8.28 -16.27 18.48
N PHE A 245 8.31 -15.36 17.51
CA PHE A 245 7.84 -15.65 16.17
C PHE A 245 8.91 -16.34 15.31
N LYS A 246 10.18 -16.35 15.74
CA LYS A 246 11.29 -16.96 14.98
C LYS A 246 11.15 -18.47 14.92
N VAL A 247 11.64 -19.04 13.83
CA VAL A 247 11.79 -20.50 13.71
C VAL A 247 13.00 -20.91 14.56
N LYS A 248 12.79 -21.82 15.51
CA LYS A 248 13.88 -22.45 16.24
C LYS A 248 14.39 -23.60 15.39
N LEU A 249 15.63 -23.51 14.97
CA LEU A 249 16.36 -24.63 14.42
C LEU A 249 16.77 -25.52 15.59
N ALA A 250 16.48 -26.81 15.46
CA ALA A 250 16.88 -27.82 16.45
C ALA A 250 18.39 -28.05 16.41
#